data_348ea2fcf4effd58018f4d7fa7ddd32d
#
_entry.id   348ea2fcf4effd58018f4d7fa7ddd32d
#
_cell.length_a   1.000
_cell.length_b   1.000
_cell.length_c   1.000
_cell.angle_alpha   90.00
_cell.angle_beta   90.00
_cell.angle_gamma   90.00
#
_symmetry.space_group_name_H-M   'P 1'
#
loop_
_entity.id
_entity.type
_entity.pdbx_description
1 polymer ?
#
loop_
_entity_poly.entity_id
_entity_poly.type
_entity_poly.pdbx_seq_one_letter_code
_entity_poly.pdbx_strand_id
1 'polypeptide(L)'
;MKYVDKVLTELKEKNADQPEFIEAATNILKSLEPVIEAHPEYENMAILERFTEPERVIMFKVPWVNDEGKTIVNRGYRVQFSSAIGPYKGGLRFHPSVNLGIIKFLGLEQILKNSLTTLPIGGGKGCSDFDPQGKSDAEVMRFCQSFMTELYRHIGPSVDVPAGDIGVGGREIGYLFGQYKRIKDAYENGVLTGKALPFGGSLIRPEATGFGAVYYGKEVLKHFNDTYEGKTIACSGYGNVAWGVAQKATEFGAKVVTISGRDGYVYDAEGINTQEKWDFLVEIRTKNDVKLKDYAEKFGAEFHAGEKPWGVKCDMAFPCATQNEIEEEDAKKLVENGCKYIIEGANMPTTPEAIAYFTGHEGTLGPAKAANAGGVAVSALEMSQNSMRYSWTREEVDEKLHTIMVDIYNNSVAAAQKYGLGYDLIKGANIAGFEKVVDAMIAQGNY
;
A
#
# COMPACT_ATOMS: atom_id res chain seq x y z
N MET A 1 14.55 -30.02 12.16
CA MET A 1 14.26 -28.58 12.05
C MET A 1 12.98 -28.46 11.24
N LYS A 2 12.02 -27.63 11.67
CA LYS A 2 10.81 -27.40 10.86
C LYS A 2 11.20 -26.79 9.51
N TYR A 3 10.44 -27.06 8.46
CA TYR A 3 10.74 -26.56 7.10
C TYR A 3 10.88 -25.03 7.05
N VAL A 4 9.97 -24.29 7.71
CA VAL A 4 10.04 -22.83 7.83
C VAL A 4 11.38 -22.37 8.45
N ASP A 5 11.84 -23.00 9.53
CA ASP A 5 13.09 -22.62 10.19
C ASP A 5 14.32 -22.90 9.32
N LYS A 6 14.29 -23.98 8.55
CA LYS A 6 15.34 -24.32 7.58
C LYS A 6 15.47 -23.22 6.52
N VAL A 7 14.34 -22.86 5.88
CA VAL A 7 14.32 -21.82 4.85
C VAL A 7 14.74 -20.46 5.42
N LEU A 8 14.29 -20.10 6.63
CA LEU A 8 14.71 -18.86 7.29
C LEU A 8 16.21 -18.82 7.58
N THR A 9 16.82 -19.96 7.94
CA THR A 9 18.26 -20.03 8.16
C THR A 9 19.02 -19.78 6.87
N GLU A 10 18.66 -20.48 5.79
CA GLU A 10 19.28 -20.29 4.47
C GLU A 10 19.08 -18.88 3.92
N LEU A 11 17.89 -18.31 4.12
CA LEU A 11 17.57 -16.95 3.69
C LEU A 11 18.44 -15.91 4.40
N LYS A 12 18.67 -16.07 5.71
CA LYS A 12 19.56 -15.20 6.50
C LYS A 12 21.00 -15.27 6.03
N GLU A 13 21.48 -16.47 5.71
CA GLU A 13 22.84 -16.66 5.19
C GLU A 13 23.03 -16.01 3.81
N LYS A 14 22.06 -16.20 2.90
CA LYS A 14 22.10 -15.62 1.54
C LYS A 14 21.96 -14.10 1.49
N ASN A 15 21.28 -13.50 2.45
CA ASN A 15 20.89 -12.08 2.43
C ASN A 15 21.36 -11.33 3.68
N ALA A 16 22.52 -11.69 4.25
CA ALA A 16 23.02 -11.13 5.51
C ALA A 16 23.17 -9.60 5.52
N ASP A 17 23.29 -8.97 4.35
CA ASP A 17 23.37 -7.53 4.13
C ASP A 17 21.99 -6.84 3.94
N GLN A 18 20.87 -7.58 4.08
CA GLN A 18 19.49 -7.11 3.78
C GLN A 18 18.55 -7.32 4.99
N PRO A 19 18.79 -6.67 6.12
CA PRO A 19 18.06 -6.90 7.37
C PRO A 19 16.54 -6.68 7.22
N GLU A 20 16.11 -5.67 6.47
CA GLU A 20 14.69 -5.36 6.26
C GLU A 20 13.97 -6.49 5.51
N PHE A 21 14.64 -7.09 4.54
CA PHE A 21 14.10 -8.23 3.80
C PHE A 21 14.00 -9.49 4.69
N ILE A 22 15.03 -9.75 5.49
CA ILE A 22 15.06 -10.89 6.44
C ILE A 22 13.92 -10.76 7.45
N GLU A 23 13.72 -9.58 8.01
CA GLU A 23 12.66 -9.32 9.00
C GLU A 23 11.27 -9.58 8.40
N ALA A 24 10.98 -9.00 7.24
CA ALA A 24 9.71 -9.18 6.54
C ALA A 24 9.44 -10.64 6.16
N ALA A 25 10.42 -11.31 5.58
CA ALA A 25 10.32 -12.73 5.23
C ALA A 25 10.09 -13.60 6.48
N THR A 26 10.76 -13.28 7.59
CA THR A 26 10.57 -14.00 8.86
C THR A 26 9.14 -13.87 9.36
N ASN A 27 8.58 -12.65 9.37
CA ASN A 27 7.22 -12.41 9.82
C ASN A 27 6.18 -13.09 8.93
N ILE A 28 6.37 -13.04 7.62
CA ILE A 28 5.49 -13.71 6.64
C ILE A 28 5.56 -15.21 6.84
N LEU A 29 6.74 -15.84 6.76
CA LEU A 29 6.88 -17.29 6.80
C LEU A 29 6.38 -17.89 8.11
N LYS A 30 6.60 -17.23 9.25
CA LYS A 30 6.03 -17.66 10.53
C LYS A 30 4.50 -17.62 10.55
N SER A 31 3.88 -16.64 9.90
CA SER A 31 2.42 -16.59 9.79
C SER A 31 1.83 -17.71 8.93
N LEU A 32 2.64 -18.36 8.09
CA LEU A 32 2.27 -19.45 7.19
C LEU A 32 2.49 -20.84 7.80
N GLU A 33 3.06 -20.95 9.01
CA GLU A 33 3.32 -22.26 9.66
C GLU A 33 2.12 -23.21 9.63
N PRO A 34 0.86 -22.75 9.94
CA PRO A 34 -0.29 -23.65 9.89
C PRO A 34 -0.56 -24.27 8.52
N VAL A 35 -0.31 -23.51 7.44
CA VAL A 35 -0.45 -24.01 6.06
C VAL A 35 0.63 -25.01 5.75
N ILE A 36 1.87 -24.69 6.12
CA ILE A 36 3.04 -25.55 5.84
C ILE A 36 2.94 -26.89 6.60
N GLU A 37 2.42 -26.87 7.83
CA GLU A 37 2.18 -28.09 8.60
C GLU A 37 1.07 -28.97 7.98
N ALA A 38 0.07 -28.34 7.36
CA ALA A 38 -0.99 -29.06 6.64
C ALA A 38 -0.57 -29.61 5.27
N HIS A 39 0.53 -29.09 4.70
CA HIS A 39 1.01 -29.40 3.36
C HIS A 39 2.50 -29.81 3.35
N PRO A 40 2.85 -30.96 3.96
CA PRO A 40 4.25 -31.40 4.04
C PRO A 40 4.92 -31.63 2.67
N GLU A 41 4.13 -31.84 1.60
CA GLU A 41 4.61 -31.96 0.23
C GLU A 41 5.27 -30.67 -0.29
N TYR A 42 4.99 -29.51 0.28
CA TYR A 42 5.57 -28.23 -0.14
C TYR A 42 7.08 -28.17 0.05
N GLU A 43 7.64 -28.89 1.03
CA GLU A 43 9.10 -28.97 1.20
C GLU A 43 9.77 -29.66 -0.02
N ASN A 44 9.19 -30.75 -0.51
CA ASN A 44 9.72 -31.43 -1.69
C ASN A 44 9.62 -30.60 -2.98
N MET A 45 8.71 -29.64 -3.01
CA MET A 45 8.52 -28.72 -4.13
C MET A 45 9.30 -27.40 -3.98
N ALA A 46 10.06 -27.25 -2.88
CA ALA A 46 10.79 -26.03 -2.53
C ALA A 46 9.91 -24.77 -2.61
N ILE A 47 8.66 -24.85 -2.11
CA ILE A 47 7.67 -23.78 -2.26
C ILE A 47 8.13 -22.52 -1.55
N LEU A 48 8.64 -22.60 -0.32
CA LEU A 48 9.04 -21.41 0.44
C LEU A 48 10.31 -20.78 -0.15
N GLU A 49 11.27 -21.56 -0.60
CA GLU A 49 12.46 -21.07 -1.27
C GLU A 49 12.09 -20.31 -2.57
N ARG A 50 11.22 -20.88 -3.39
CA ARG A 50 10.72 -20.25 -4.62
C ARG A 50 9.87 -19.02 -4.35
N PHE A 51 9.09 -19.00 -3.26
CA PHE A 51 8.26 -17.88 -2.87
C PHE A 51 9.08 -16.70 -2.33
N THR A 52 10.21 -16.95 -1.69
CA THR A 52 11.06 -15.90 -1.08
C THR A 52 12.22 -15.45 -1.97
N GLU A 53 12.49 -16.13 -3.06
CA GLU A 53 13.51 -15.71 -4.04
C GLU A 53 12.84 -14.92 -5.18
N PRO A 54 13.26 -13.68 -5.47
CA PRO A 54 12.71 -12.93 -6.61
C PRO A 54 13.11 -13.58 -7.93
N GLU A 55 12.20 -13.59 -8.90
CA GLU A 55 12.49 -14.12 -10.23
C GLU A 55 13.61 -13.33 -10.93
N ARG A 56 13.66 -12.01 -10.73
CA ARG A 56 14.72 -11.14 -11.27
C ARG A 56 14.93 -9.90 -10.42
N VAL A 57 16.19 -9.47 -10.34
CA VAL A 57 16.57 -8.16 -9.83
C VAL A 57 17.36 -7.44 -10.92
N ILE A 58 16.89 -6.29 -11.32
CA ILE A 58 17.50 -5.42 -12.33
C ILE A 58 18.04 -4.19 -11.62
N MET A 59 19.33 -3.94 -11.77
CA MET A 59 20.01 -2.77 -11.21
C MET A 59 20.70 -2.00 -12.35
N PHE A 60 20.53 -0.69 -12.37
CA PHE A 60 21.09 0.16 -13.41
C PHE A 60 21.50 1.54 -12.90
N LYS A 61 22.43 2.19 -13.59
CA LYS A 61 22.82 3.58 -13.32
C LYS A 61 21.85 4.54 -14.01
N VAL A 62 21.60 5.67 -13.38
CA VAL A 62 20.71 6.74 -13.86
C VAL A 62 21.49 8.06 -13.88
N PRO A 63 22.24 8.39 -14.95
CA PRO A 63 22.92 9.67 -15.09
C PRO A 63 21.93 10.74 -15.58
N TRP A 64 21.95 11.91 -14.94
CA TRP A 64 21.13 13.06 -15.33
C TRP A 64 21.84 14.35 -15.00
N VAL A 65 21.39 15.49 -15.57
CA VAL A 65 22.03 16.80 -15.39
C VAL A 65 21.11 17.67 -14.55
N ASN A 66 21.65 18.27 -13.47
CA ASN A 66 20.91 19.22 -12.64
C ASN A 66 20.82 20.61 -13.31
N ASP A 67 20.12 21.54 -12.66
CA ASP A 67 19.93 22.90 -13.20
C ASP A 67 21.21 23.73 -13.26
N GLU A 68 22.24 23.33 -12.50
CA GLU A 68 23.60 23.96 -12.53
C GLU A 68 24.47 23.39 -13.67
N GLY A 69 23.96 22.45 -14.49
CA GLY A 69 24.71 21.80 -15.56
C GLY A 69 25.65 20.68 -15.10
N LYS A 70 25.57 20.25 -13.82
CA LYS A 70 26.37 19.18 -13.27
C LYS A 70 25.71 17.82 -13.50
N THR A 71 26.51 16.85 -13.96
CA THR A 71 26.05 15.45 -14.07
C THR A 71 25.99 14.79 -12.70
N ILE A 72 24.82 14.25 -12.37
CA ILE A 72 24.53 13.45 -11.17
C ILE A 72 24.28 12.00 -11.61
N VAL A 73 24.67 11.03 -10.79
CA VAL A 73 24.44 9.61 -11.06
C VAL A 73 23.72 9.01 -9.88
N ASN A 74 22.51 8.54 -10.12
CA ASN A 74 21.73 7.74 -9.17
C ASN A 74 21.71 6.28 -9.57
N ARG A 75 21.24 5.44 -8.66
CA ARG A 75 21.04 4.00 -8.88
C ARG A 75 19.55 3.71 -8.97
N GLY A 76 19.17 2.96 -9.99
CA GLY A 76 17.82 2.44 -10.17
C GLY A 76 17.74 0.94 -9.92
N TYR A 77 16.60 0.48 -9.40
CA TYR A 77 16.30 -0.93 -9.20
C TYR A 77 14.89 -1.26 -9.67
N ARG A 78 14.72 -2.47 -10.21
CA ARG A 78 13.42 -3.14 -10.38
C ARG A 78 13.53 -4.58 -9.93
N VAL A 79 12.76 -4.95 -8.91
CA VAL A 79 12.60 -6.33 -8.47
C VAL A 79 11.31 -6.86 -9.08
N GLN A 80 11.44 -7.81 -9.98
CA GLN A 80 10.39 -8.62 -10.56
C GLN A 80 10.30 -9.87 -9.68
N PHE A 81 9.39 -9.82 -8.69
CA PHE A 81 9.44 -10.79 -7.60
C PHE A 81 8.72 -12.09 -7.95
N SER A 82 7.48 -12.00 -8.41
CA SER A 82 6.69 -13.18 -8.81
C SER A 82 5.71 -12.83 -9.92
N SER A 83 5.69 -13.63 -10.97
CA SER A 83 4.75 -13.58 -12.08
C SER A 83 3.70 -14.70 -12.06
N ALA A 84 3.64 -15.49 -10.98
CA ALA A 84 2.80 -16.69 -10.89
C ALA A 84 1.31 -16.43 -11.20
N ILE A 85 0.79 -15.26 -10.82
CA ILE A 85 -0.63 -14.93 -10.99
C ILE A 85 -0.90 -13.78 -11.98
N GLY A 86 0.12 -13.27 -12.66
CA GLY A 86 0.01 -12.19 -13.64
C GLY A 86 1.28 -11.38 -13.81
N PRO A 87 1.28 -10.34 -14.65
CA PRO A 87 2.44 -9.48 -14.83
C PRO A 87 2.89 -8.87 -13.51
N TYR A 88 4.22 -8.67 -13.35
CA TYR A 88 4.74 -8.02 -12.15
C TYR A 88 4.08 -6.67 -11.95
N LYS A 89 3.66 -6.36 -10.73
CA LYS A 89 2.94 -5.13 -10.42
C LYS A 89 3.39 -4.56 -9.09
N GLY A 90 3.74 -3.27 -9.09
CA GLY A 90 4.08 -2.55 -7.87
C GLY A 90 4.76 -1.21 -8.12
N GLY A 91 4.75 -0.35 -7.11
CA GLY A 91 5.20 1.04 -7.22
C GLY A 91 6.70 1.22 -7.42
N LEU A 92 7.05 2.41 -7.89
CA LEU A 92 8.41 2.95 -7.90
C LEU A 92 8.55 3.90 -6.71
N ARG A 93 9.62 3.76 -5.92
CA ARG A 93 9.94 4.65 -4.80
C ARG A 93 11.19 5.46 -5.11
N PHE A 94 11.10 6.79 -5.08
CA PHE A 94 12.25 7.68 -5.19
C PHE A 94 12.52 8.32 -3.83
N HIS A 95 13.54 7.81 -3.15
CA HIS A 95 13.92 8.27 -1.82
C HIS A 95 15.37 7.89 -1.52
N PRO A 96 16.18 8.77 -0.89
CA PRO A 96 17.61 8.50 -0.66
C PRO A 96 17.90 7.29 0.25
N SER A 97 16.94 6.86 1.07
CA SER A 97 17.13 5.72 1.99
C SER A 97 16.96 4.34 1.34
N VAL A 98 16.58 4.26 0.06
CA VAL A 98 16.30 2.96 -0.56
C VAL A 98 17.57 2.15 -0.80
N ASN A 99 17.45 0.84 -0.61
CA ASN A 99 18.47 -0.15 -0.89
C ASN A 99 17.83 -1.43 -1.42
N LEU A 100 18.64 -2.43 -1.78
CA LEU A 100 18.14 -3.68 -2.32
C LEU A 100 17.28 -4.46 -1.30
N GLY A 101 17.65 -4.46 -0.02
CA GLY A 101 16.89 -5.13 1.05
C GLY A 101 15.47 -4.56 1.18
N ILE A 102 15.36 -3.24 1.21
CA ILE A 102 14.05 -2.54 1.25
C ILE A 102 13.20 -2.90 0.03
N ILE A 103 13.77 -2.94 -1.17
CA ILE A 103 12.99 -3.21 -2.37
C ILE A 103 12.59 -4.69 -2.49
N LYS A 104 13.42 -5.61 -2.08
CA LYS A 104 13.05 -7.03 -1.96
C LYS A 104 11.95 -7.23 -0.92
N PHE A 105 12.07 -6.62 0.25
CA PHE A 105 11.02 -6.61 1.27
C PHE A 105 9.68 -6.14 0.70
N LEU A 106 9.67 -4.94 0.10
CA LEU A 106 8.45 -4.37 -0.48
C LEU A 106 7.90 -5.21 -1.64
N GLY A 107 8.77 -5.87 -2.41
CA GLY A 107 8.39 -6.77 -3.49
C GLY A 107 7.71 -8.04 -2.97
N LEU A 108 8.23 -8.65 -1.91
CA LEU A 108 7.65 -9.82 -1.26
C LEU A 108 6.27 -9.51 -0.66
N GLU A 109 6.14 -8.41 0.08
CA GLU A 109 4.86 -7.94 0.61
C GLU A 109 3.84 -7.67 -0.51
N GLN A 110 4.33 -7.17 -1.65
CA GLN A 110 3.48 -6.84 -2.79
C GLN A 110 2.84 -8.08 -3.42
N ILE A 111 3.50 -9.25 -3.39
CA ILE A 111 2.92 -10.51 -3.88
C ILE A 111 1.63 -10.84 -3.11
N LEU A 112 1.71 -10.83 -1.78
CA LEU A 112 0.56 -11.14 -0.92
C LEU A 112 -0.57 -10.13 -1.09
N LYS A 113 -0.22 -8.84 -1.11
CA LYS A 113 -1.20 -7.77 -1.30
C LYS A 113 -1.93 -7.87 -2.64
N ASN A 114 -1.20 -8.14 -3.71
CA ASN A 114 -1.78 -8.23 -5.05
C ASN A 114 -2.66 -9.47 -5.20
N SER A 115 -2.23 -10.61 -4.66
CA SER A 115 -2.99 -11.85 -4.71
C SER A 115 -4.34 -11.76 -3.99
N LEU A 116 -4.40 -11.00 -2.88
CA LEU A 116 -5.65 -10.76 -2.15
C LEU A 116 -6.71 -10.06 -3.00
N THR A 117 -6.33 -9.21 -3.94
CA THR A 117 -7.29 -8.52 -4.82
C THR A 117 -8.05 -9.45 -5.74
N THR A 118 -7.65 -10.71 -5.84
CA THR A 118 -8.14 -11.72 -6.80
C THR A 118 -7.88 -11.39 -8.27
N LEU A 119 -7.33 -10.23 -8.57
CA LEU A 119 -7.02 -9.79 -9.94
C LEU A 119 -5.71 -10.43 -10.46
N PRO A 120 -5.55 -10.57 -11.80
CA PRO A 120 -4.40 -11.25 -12.40
C PRO A 120 -3.18 -10.32 -12.44
N ILE A 121 -2.61 -10.04 -11.31
CA ILE A 121 -1.40 -9.21 -11.14
C ILE A 121 -0.41 -9.88 -10.19
N GLY A 122 0.81 -10.03 -10.62
CA GLY A 122 1.94 -10.55 -9.85
C GLY A 122 2.55 -9.52 -8.92
N GLY A 123 3.72 -9.79 -8.37
CA GLY A 123 4.43 -8.90 -7.44
C GLY A 123 5.72 -8.34 -8.01
N GLY A 124 5.90 -7.04 -7.87
CA GLY A 124 7.14 -6.35 -8.21
C GLY A 124 7.29 -5.03 -7.48
N LYS A 125 8.50 -4.51 -7.42
CA LYS A 125 8.79 -3.23 -6.79
C LYS A 125 10.02 -2.58 -7.43
N GLY A 126 10.04 -1.26 -7.53
CA GLY A 126 11.20 -0.54 -8.03
C GLY A 126 11.57 0.66 -7.17
N CYS A 127 12.78 1.16 -7.33
CA CYS A 127 13.21 2.36 -6.63
C CYS A 127 14.41 3.06 -7.28
N SER A 128 14.69 4.25 -6.77
CA SER A 128 15.96 4.93 -6.92
C SER A 128 16.28 5.71 -5.66
N ASP A 129 17.58 5.87 -5.37
CA ASP A 129 18.11 6.75 -4.33
C ASP A 129 18.01 8.26 -4.69
N PHE A 130 17.33 8.59 -5.77
CA PHE A 130 16.99 9.96 -6.15
C PHE A 130 15.98 10.57 -5.16
N ASP A 131 16.27 11.78 -4.70
CA ASP A 131 15.35 12.57 -3.88
C ASP A 131 14.68 13.65 -4.73
N PRO A 132 13.35 13.54 -5.00
CA PRO A 132 12.62 14.56 -5.74
C PRO A 132 12.33 15.84 -4.93
N GLN A 133 12.54 15.83 -3.60
CA GLN A 133 12.26 16.99 -2.76
C GLN A 133 13.24 18.11 -3.08
N GLY A 134 12.72 19.32 -3.26
CA GLY A 134 13.53 20.50 -3.57
C GLY A 134 14.11 20.56 -4.98
N LYS A 135 13.78 19.59 -5.84
CA LYS A 135 14.16 19.59 -7.24
C LYS A 135 13.16 20.34 -8.11
N SER A 136 13.66 21.04 -9.16
CA SER A 136 12.79 21.64 -10.16
C SER A 136 12.05 20.57 -10.97
N ASP A 137 10.93 20.94 -11.60
CA ASP A 137 10.22 20.05 -12.50
C ASP A 137 11.09 19.60 -13.68
N ALA A 138 12.00 20.47 -14.15
CA ALA A 138 12.95 20.15 -15.21
C ALA A 138 13.98 19.11 -14.76
N GLU A 139 14.48 19.19 -13.54
CA GLU A 139 15.39 18.19 -12.96
C GLU A 139 14.70 16.84 -12.80
N VAL A 140 13.47 16.82 -12.21
CA VAL A 140 12.68 15.59 -12.05
C VAL A 140 12.36 14.96 -13.40
N MET A 141 12.03 15.78 -14.42
CA MET A 141 11.78 15.28 -15.77
C MET A 141 13.03 14.63 -16.37
N ARG A 142 14.20 15.28 -16.29
CA ARG A 142 15.46 14.72 -16.81
C ARG A 142 15.82 13.41 -16.11
N PHE A 143 15.65 13.35 -14.78
CA PHE A 143 15.85 12.12 -14.04
C PHE A 143 14.91 11.02 -14.50
N CYS A 144 13.60 11.27 -14.56
CA CYS A 144 12.59 10.30 -14.99
C CYS A 144 12.85 9.78 -16.42
N GLN A 145 13.29 10.67 -17.32
CA GLN A 145 13.64 10.29 -18.70
C GLN A 145 14.86 9.35 -18.71
N SER A 146 15.91 9.66 -17.95
CA SER A 146 17.08 8.79 -17.84
C SER A 146 16.72 7.44 -17.18
N PHE A 147 15.95 7.45 -16.09
CA PHE A 147 15.48 6.24 -15.41
C PHE A 147 14.68 5.33 -16.35
N MET A 148 13.73 5.89 -17.11
CA MET A 148 12.91 5.13 -18.04
C MET A 148 13.72 4.61 -19.24
N THR A 149 14.77 5.31 -19.66
CA THR A 149 15.66 4.86 -20.75
C THR A 149 16.34 3.52 -20.44
N GLU A 150 16.57 3.22 -19.17
CA GLU A 150 17.05 1.91 -18.75
C GLU A 150 15.89 0.93 -18.47
N LEU A 151 14.86 1.38 -17.77
CA LEU A 151 13.77 0.52 -17.31
C LEU A 151 12.89 -0.02 -18.46
N TYR A 152 12.69 0.73 -19.55
CA TYR A 152 11.74 0.37 -20.62
C TYR A 152 11.95 -1.03 -21.23
N ARG A 153 13.19 -1.54 -21.18
CA ARG A 153 13.54 -2.86 -21.72
C ARG A 153 12.92 -4.02 -20.94
N HIS A 154 12.49 -3.75 -19.72
CA HIS A 154 12.10 -4.76 -18.74
C HIS A 154 10.62 -4.68 -18.35
N ILE A 155 9.89 -3.68 -18.86
CA ILE A 155 8.49 -3.43 -18.54
C ILE A 155 7.60 -3.45 -19.77
N GLY A 156 6.32 -3.59 -19.55
CA GLY A 156 5.29 -3.60 -20.60
C GLY A 156 3.95 -3.99 -20.04
N PRO A 157 2.83 -3.70 -20.74
CA PRO A 157 1.47 -3.96 -20.23
C PRO A 157 1.20 -5.40 -19.81
N SER A 158 1.89 -6.36 -20.43
CA SER A 158 1.72 -7.81 -20.13
C SER A 158 2.96 -8.43 -19.49
N VAL A 159 3.96 -7.64 -19.09
CA VAL A 159 5.21 -8.13 -18.49
C VAL A 159 5.35 -7.61 -17.07
N ASP A 160 5.45 -6.29 -16.94
CA ASP A 160 5.70 -5.60 -15.68
C ASP A 160 5.10 -4.20 -15.74
N VAL A 161 4.24 -3.86 -14.79
CA VAL A 161 3.49 -2.60 -14.78
C VAL A 161 3.80 -1.83 -13.49
N PRO A 162 4.80 -0.93 -13.51
CA PRO A 162 5.08 -0.04 -12.39
C PRO A 162 3.95 0.95 -12.10
N ALA A 163 3.95 1.49 -10.88
CA ALA A 163 3.02 2.51 -10.40
C ALA A 163 3.75 3.56 -9.55
N GLY A 164 3.01 4.52 -9.01
CA GLY A 164 3.52 5.46 -8.03
C GLY A 164 3.70 4.84 -6.63
N ASP A 165 4.60 5.41 -5.87
CA ASP A 165 4.89 5.16 -4.44
C ASP A 165 5.53 6.42 -3.85
N ILE A 166 6.20 6.35 -2.69
CA ILE A 166 6.90 7.51 -2.09
C ILE A 166 7.82 8.18 -3.12
N GLY A 167 7.68 9.48 -3.29
CA GLY A 167 8.48 10.28 -4.24
C GLY A 167 8.11 10.09 -5.72
N VAL A 168 7.06 9.32 -6.03
CA VAL A 168 6.56 9.11 -7.39
C VAL A 168 5.05 9.32 -7.43
N GLY A 169 4.64 10.49 -7.81
CA GLY A 169 3.25 10.88 -8.01
C GLY A 169 2.86 10.97 -9.48
N GLY A 170 1.74 11.64 -9.75
CA GLY A 170 1.23 11.82 -11.11
C GLY A 170 2.20 12.55 -12.06
N ARG A 171 2.99 13.49 -11.53
CA ARG A 171 4.04 14.22 -12.26
C ARG A 171 5.11 13.25 -12.76
N GLU A 172 5.71 12.47 -11.88
CA GLU A 172 6.75 11.50 -12.20
C GLU A 172 6.22 10.41 -13.15
N ILE A 173 5.02 9.89 -12.90
CA ILE A 173 4.37 8.92 -13.80
C ILE A 173 4.17 9.52 -15.19
N GLY A 174 3.79 10.78 -15.28
CA GLY A 174 3.66 11.48 -16.57
C GLY A 174 4.99 11.54 -17.34
N TYR A 175 6.07 11.94 -16.67
CA TYR A 175 7.40 12.02 -17.29
C TYR A 175 7.95 10.65 -17.70
N LEU A 176 7.74 9.63 -16.86
CA LEU A 176 8.11 8.25 -17.15
C LEU A 176 7.34 7.71 -18.36
N PHE A 177 6.02 7.92 -18.42
CA PHE A 177 5.19 7.49 -19.54
C PHE A 177 5.55 8.21 -20.84
N GLY A 178 5.77 9.53 -20.78
CA GLY A 178 6.19 10.31 -21.94
C GLY A 178 7.48 9.79 -22.56
N GLN A 179 8.47 9.44 -21.75
CA GLN A 179 9.73 8.87 -22.22
C GLN A 179 9.55 7.45 -22.76
N TYR A 180 8.78 6.59 -22.09
CA TYR A 180 8.47 5.24 -22.58
C TYR A 180 7.83 5.28 -23.97
N LYS A 181 6.77 6.09 -24.12
CA LYS A 181 6.08 6.28 -25.41
C LYS A 181 7.04 6.73 -26.52
N ARG A 182 7.95 7.66 -26.20
CA ARG A 182 8.94 8.21 -27.14
C ARG A 182 9.94 7.15 -27.60
N ILE A 183 10.40 6.27 -26.70
CA ILE A 183 11.36 5.21 -27.04
C ILE A 183 10.70 4.07 -27.81
N LYS A 184 9.51 3.65 -27.37
CA LYS A 184 8.78 2.51 -27.96
C LYS A 184 8.12 2.87 -29.30
N ASP A 185 7.92 4.15 -29.57
CA ASP A 185 7.11 4.65 -30.70
C ASP A 185 5.72 4.00 -30.78
N ALA A 186 5.13 3.76 -29.59
CA ALA A 186 3.82 3.11 -29.42
C ALA A 186 3.06 3.70 -28.23
N TYR A 187 1.74 3.77 -28.35
CA TYR A 187 0.86 4.23 -27.28
C TYR A 187 0.38 3.03 -26.44
N GLU A 188 1.28 2.52 -25.61
CA GLU A 188 1.02 1.42 -24.67
C GLU A 188 0.70 1.98 -23.28
N ASN A 189 -0.47 2.62 -23.12
CA ASN A 189 -0.82 3.28 -21.87
C ASN A 189 -1.02 2.33 -20.68
N GLY A 190 -1.14 1.04 -20.91
CA GLY A 190 -1.18 0.01 -19.86
C GLY A 190 0.19 -0.27 -19.21
N VAL A 191 1.30 0.33 -19.67
CA VAL A 191 2.65 0.07 -19.12
C VAL A 191 2.87 0.61 -17.71
N LEU A 192 2.14 1.64 -17.31
CA LEU A 192 2.21 2.29 -16.00
C LEU A 192 0.80 2.55 -15.47
N THR A 193 0.62 2.52 -14.14
CA THR A 193 -0.62 2.97 -13.51
C THR A 193 -0.40 4.16 -12.59
N GLY A 194 -1.48 4.85 -12.23
CA GLY A 194 -1.43 6.13 -11.53
C GLY A 194 -1.25 7.31 -12.49
N LYS A 195 -1.62 7.11 -13.76
CA LYS A 195 -1.60 8.15 -14.78
C LYS A 195 -2.71 9.18 -14.53
N ALA A 196 -2.51 10.39 -15.05
CA ALA A 196 -3.58 11.37 -15.12
C ALA A 196 -4.66 10.93 -16.14
N LEU A 197 -5.89 11.40 -15.94
CA LEU A 197 -7.05 11.03 -16.76
C LEU A 197 -6.84 11.26 -18.26
N PRO A 198 -6.21 12.37 -18.72
CA PRO A 198 -6.01 12.63 -20.16
C PRO A 198 -5.22 11.58 -20.92
N PHE A 199 -4.45 10.72 -20.25
CA PHE A 199 -3.65 9.69 -20.90
C PHE A 199 -3.83 8.28 -20.32
N GLY A 200 -5.05 7.99 -19.83
CA GLY A 200 -5.48 6.64 -19.49
C GLY A 200 -5.45 6.32 -18.00
N GLY A 201 -5.48 7.33 -17.13
CA GLY A 201 -5.71 7.15 -15.69
C GLY A 201 -7.13 6.70 -15.37
N SER A 202 -7.34 6.18 -14.18
CA SER A 202 -8.66 5.78 -13.67
C SER A 202 -9.21 6.80 -12.68
N LEU A 203 -10.51 7.02 -12.74
CA LEU A 203 -11.26 7.68 -11.66
C LEU A 203 -11.10 6.89 -10.35
N ILE A 204 -11.31 7.58 -9.23
CA ILE A 204 -11.18 7.00 -7.85
C ILE A 204 -9.73 6.62 -7.48
N ARG A 205 -8.76 6.58 -8.40
CA ARG A 205 -7.40 6.14 -8.06
C ARG A 205 -6.76 6.91 -6.89
N PRO A 206 -6.89 8.25 -6.78
CA PRO A 206 -6.36 9.00 -5.63
C PRO A 206 -6.99 8.58 -4.29
N GLU A 207 -8.30 8.38 -4.24
CA GLU A 207 -9.07 8.03 -3.05
C GLU A 207 -9.06 6.53 -2.72
N ALA A 208 -8.70 5.70 -3.68
CA ALA A 208 -8.92 4.25 -3.67
C ALA A 208 -8.42 3.54 -2.42
N THR A 209 -7.28 3.93 -1.87
CA THR A 209 -6.72 3.31 -0.66
C THR A 209 -7.60 3.61 0.55
N GLY A 210 -8.03 4.86 0.71
CA GLY A 210 -8.92 5.27 1.78
C GLY A 210 -10.32 4.66 1.64
N PHE A 211 -10.90 4.69 0.45
CA PHE A 211 -12.19 4.04 0.17
C PHE A 211 -12.12 2.54 0.47
N GLY A 212 -11.06 1.87 0.03
CA GLY A 212 -10.85 0.45 0.29
C GLY A 212 -10.75 0.13 1.78
N ALA A 213 -10.01 0.94 2.55
CA ALA A 213 -9.90 0.76 3.99
C ALA A 213 -11.27 0.89 4.69
N VAL A 214 -12.11 1.84 4.25
CA VAL A 214 -13.47 2.00 4.77
C VAL A 214 -14.37 0.83 4.38
N TYR A 215 -14.31 0.34 3.15
CA TYR A 215 -15.06 -0.86 2.73
C TYR A 215 -14.64 -2.11 3.52
N TYR A 216 -13.34 -2.30 3.72
CA TYR A 216 -12.83 -3.38 4.55
C TYR A 216 -13.32 -3.26 6.00
N GLY A 217 -13.23 -2.06 6.58
CA GLY A 217 -13.74 -1.75 7.91
C GLY A 217 -15.25 -1.99 8.05
N LYS A 218 -16.03 -1.78 6.98
CA LYS A 218 -17.47 -2.08 6.94
C LYS A 218 -17.74 -3.57 7.14
N GLU A 219 -16.97 -4.44 6.52
CA GLU A 219 -17.12 -5.88 6.69
C GLU A 219 -16.65 -6.33 8.09
N VAL A 220 -15.59 -5.69 8.65
CA VAL A 220 -15.19 -5.91 10.04
C VAL A 220 -16.32 -5.53 11.01
N LEU A 221 -16.91 -4.36 10.87
CA LEU A 221 -18.05 -3.93 11.68
C LEU A 221 -19.23 -4.89 11.58
N LYS A 222 -19.58 -5.29 10.36
CA LYS A 222 -20.67 -6.24 10.09
C LYS A 222 -20.48 -7.59 10.79
N HIS A 223 -19.25 -8.07 10.92
CA HIS A 223 -18.94 -9.29 11.69
C HIS A 223 -19.40 -9.19 13.15
N PHE A 224 -19.29 -8.00 13.73
CA PHE A 224 -19.71 -7.71 15.11
C PHE A 224 -21.15 -7.16 15.21
N ASN A 225 -21.96 -7.25 14.16
CA ASN A 225 -23.29 -6.66 14.05
C ASN A 225 -23.30 -5.15 14.32
N ASP A 226 -22.27 -4.45 13.87
CA ASP A 226 -22.04 -3.02 14.05
C ASP A 226 -22.01 -2.30 12.69
N THR A 227 -22.09 -0.95 12.71
CA THR A 227 -22.10 -0.12 11.50
C THR A 227 -21.26 1.14 11.68
N TYR A 228 -20.99 1.87 10.60
CA TYR A 228 -20.36 3.19 10.64
C TYR A 228 -21.26 4.29 11.20
N GLU A 229 -22.58 4.11 11.15
CA GLU A 229 -23.54 5.12 11.56
C GLU A 229 -23.29 5.58 13.00
N GLY A 230 -23.07 6.90 13.18
CA GLY A 230 -22.80 7.51 14.47
C GLY A 230 -21.41 7.26 15.07
N LYS A 231 -20.52 6.52 14.40
CA LYS A 231 -19.15 6.27 14.89
C LYS A 231 -18.28 7.51 14.80
N THR A 232 -17.42 7.68 15.80
CA THR A 232 -16.34 8.66 15.81
C THR A 232 -15.03 7.99 15.38
N ILE A 233 -14.35 8.59 14.42
CA ILE A 233 -13.11 8.07 13.84
C ILE A 233 -11.95 9.03 14.09
N ALA A 234 -10.86 8.50 14.69
CA ALA A 234 -9.57 9.16 14.72
C ALA A 234 -8.76 8.71 13.48
N CYS A 235 -8.31 9.66 12.68
CA CYS A 235 -7.52 9.40 11.47
C CYS A 235 -6.21 10.18 11.54
N SER A 236 -5.11 9.56 11.14
CA SER A 236 -3.82 10.23 10.95
C SER A 236 -3.56 10.53 9.47
N GLY A 237 -2.61 11.43 9.21
CA GLY A 237 -2.33 11.89 7.86
C GLY A 237 -3.33 12.92 7.35
N TYR A 238 -3.00 13.54 6.22
CA TYR A 238 -3.87 14.43 5.43
C TYR A 238 -3.68 14.20 3.92
N GLY A 239 -3.01 13.09 3.60
CA GLY A 239 -2.77 12.65 2.22
C GLY A 239 -4.00 12.01 1.56
N ASN A 240 -3.80 11.40 0.40
CA ASN A 240 -4.88 10.77 -0.37
C ASN A 240 -5.63 9.69 0.43
N VAL A 241 -4.93 8.96 1.30
CA VAL A 241 -5.54 7.88 2.10
C VAL A 241 -6.51 8.46 3.14
N ALA A 242 -6.03 9.39 3.97
CA ALA A 242 -6.86 10.05 4.98
C ALA A 242 -8.02 10.83 4.36
N TRP A 243 -7.77 11.50 3.23
CA TRP A 243 -8.80 12.20 2.46
C TRP A 243 -9.91 11.24 1.97
N GLY A 244 -9.52 10.07 1.42
CA GLY A 244 -10.48 9.05 1.01
C GLY A 244 -11.25 8.46 2.19
N VAL A 245 -10.58 8.20 3.33
CA VAL A 245 -11.25 7.74 4.56
C VAL A 245 -12.30 8.76 5.00
N ALA A 246 -11.95 10.05 5.07
CA ALA A 246 -12.88 11.09 5.49
C ALA A 246 -14.14 11.15 4.60
N GLN A 247 -13.97 11.07 3.29
CA GLN A 247 -15.10 11.08 2.36
C GLN A 247 -15.99 9.84 2.53
N LYS A 248 -15.40 8.63 2.41
CA LYS A 248 -16.18 7.39 2.37
C LYS A 248 -16.81 7.05 3.73
N ALA A 249 -16.11 7.31 4.84
CA ALA A 249 -16.67 7.10 6.17
C ALA A 249 -17.86 8.06 6.45
N THR A 250 -17.77 9.32 5.99
CA THR A 250 -18.87 10.27 6.06
C THR A 250 -20.10 9.81 5.26
N GLU A 251 -19.90 9.22 4.06
CA GLU A 251 -20.99 8.65 3.28
C GLU A 251 -21.72 7.52 4.04
N PHE A 252 -21.05 6.82 4.94
CA PHE A 252 -21.63 5.76 5.77
C PHE A 252 -22.11 6.25 7.15
N GLY A 253 -22.15 7.57 7.40
CA GLY A 253 -22.71 8.16 8.62
C GLY A 253 -21.72 8.26 9.78
N ALA A 254 -20.42 7.98 9.57
CA ALA A 254 -19.40 8.19 10.59
C ALA A 254 -18.85 9.62 10.58
N LYS A 255 -18.24 10.01 11.68
CA LYS A 255 -17.60 11.32 11.86
C LYS A 255 -16.08 11.15 12.01
N VAL A 256 -15.32 11.57 11.02
CA VAL A 256 -13.86 11.65 11.12
C VAL A 256 -13.48 12.96 11.78
N VAL A 257 -12.91 12.89 12.99
CA VAL A 257 -12.66 14.06 13.85
C VAL A 257 -11.21 14.51 13.88
N THR A 258 -10.28 13.72 13.33
CA THR A 258 -8.85 14.09 13.31
C THR A 258 -8.21 13.90 11.95
N ILE A 259 -7.22 14.73 11.66
CA ILE A 259 -6.18 14.56 10.63
C ILE A 259 -4.86 15.01 11.24
N SER A 260 -3.73 14.44 10.78
CA SER A 260 -2.44 14.77 11.37
C SER A 260 -1.32 14.93 10.34
N GLY A 261 -0.29 15.66 10.71
CA GLY A 261 0.95 15.85 9.97
C GLY A 261 2.17 15.71 10.89
N ARG A 262 3.34 16.09 10.38
CA ARG A 262 4.59 16.07 11.17
C ARG A 262 4.61 17.10 12.28
N ASP A 263 3.85 18.16 12.15
CA ASP A 263 3.73 19.31 13.05
C ASP A 263 2.68 19.17 14.14
N GLY A 264 1.86 18.11 14.07
CA GLY A 264 0.80 17.82 15.03
C GLY A 264 -0.48 17.31 14.36
N TYR A 265 -1.60 17.43 15.07
CA TYR A 265 -2.90 17.04 14.54
C TYR A 265 -3.96 18.12 14.75
N VAL A 266 -4.99 18.07 13.92
CA VAL A 266 -6.23 18.86 14.07
C VAL A 266 -7.30 17.97 14.68
N TYR A 267 -8.02 18.50 15.67
CA TYR A 267 -9.27 17.95 16.19
C TYR A 267 -10.45 18.84 15.77
N ASP A 268 -11.32 18.29 14.94
CA ASP A 268 -12.52 18.95 14.45
C ASP A 268 -13.75 18.21 15.00
N ALA A 269 -14.34 18.75 16.05
CA ALA A 269 -15.51 18.15 16.74
C ALA A 269 -16.74 18.00 15.82
N GLU A 270 -16.88 18.89 14.84
CA GLU A 270 -17.95 18.82 13.84
C GLU A 270 -17.70 17.78 12.74
N GLY A 271 -16.46 17.30 12.67
CA GLY A 271 -15.99 16.33 11.68
C GLY A 271 -15.52 16.95 10.37
N ILE A 272 -14.66 16.19 9.68
CA ILE A 272 -14.07 16.55 8.38
C ILE A 272 -14.99 16.01 7.28
N ASN A 273 -16.18 16.60 7.15
CA ASN A 273 -17.35 16.00 6.50
C ASN A 273 -18.00 16.88 5.41
N THR A 274 -17.35 17.97 5.00
CA THR A 274 -17.86 18.84 3.92
C THR A 274 -16.89 18.90 2.75
N GLN A 275 -17.43 19.18 1.55
CA GLN A 275 -16.62 19.36 0.35
C GLN A 275 -15.55 20.44 0.55
N GLU A 276 -15.89 21.58 1.20
CA GLU A 276 -14.93 22.65 1.45
C GLU A 276 -13.76 22.19 2.34
N LYS A 277 -14.03 21.38 3.38
CA LYS A 277 -12.99 20.80 4.24
C LYS A 277 -12.10 19.83 3.44
N TRP A 278 -12.68 18.99 2.60
CA TRP A 278 -11.94 18.06 1.75
C TRP A 278 -11.09 18.78 0.70
N ASP A 279 -11.61 19.83 0.08
CA ASP A 279 -10.87 20.66 -0.88
C ASP A 279 -9.68 21.35 -0.20
N PHE A 280 -9.86 21.79 1.04
CA PHE A 280 -8.77 22.38 1.82
C PHE A 280 -7.65 21.39 2.15
N LEU A 281 -7.95 20.11 2.37
CA LEU A 281 -6.93 19.08 2.50
C LEU A 281 -6.13 18.91 1.19
N VAL A 282 -6.76 19.05 0.04
CA VAL A 282 -6.05 19.06 -1.25
C VAL A 282 -5.16 20.29 -1.35
N GLU A 283 -5.64 21.45 -0.89
CA GLU A 283 -4.88 22.71 -0.88
C GLU A 283 -3.60 22.60 -0.04
N ILE A 284 -3.68 22.06 1.20
CA ILE A 284 -2.51 21.83 2.07
C ILE A 284 -1.45 20.96 1.37
N ARG A 285 -1.87 19.95 0.60
CA ARG A 285 -0.96 19.05 -0.11
C ARG A 285 -0.29 19.65 -1.33
N THR A 286 -0.94 20.60 -1.96
CA THR A 286 -0.50 21.17 -3.25
C THR A 286 0.20 22.50 -3.11
N LYS A 287 0.00 23.21 -2.01
CA LYS A 287 0.59 24.52 -1.73
C LYS A 287 1.57 24.42 -0.56
N ASN A 288 2.78 24.90 -0.74
CA ASN A 288 3.85 24.81 0.27
C ASN A 288 3.64 25.78 1.45
N ASP A 289 2.83 26.80 1.29
CA ASP A 289 2.55 27.88 2.25
C ASP A 289 1.30 27.61 3.11
N VAL A 290 0.50 26.59 2.80
CA VAL A 290 -0.70 26.20 3.58
C VAL A 290 -0.38 25.00 4.46
N LYS A 291 -0.77 25.06 5.74
CA LYS A 291 -0.46 24.05 6.77
C LYS A 291 -1.73 23.55 7.48
N LEU A 292 -1.59 22.47 8.25
CA LEU A 292 -2.68 21.94 9.08
C LEU A 292 -3.23 22.97 10.08
N LYS A 293 -2.38 23.82 10.62
CA LYS A 293 -2.80 24.91 11.52
C LYS A 293 -3.81 25.85 10.85
N ASP A 294 -3.61 26.13 9.54
CA ASP A 294 -4.50 27.00 8.79
C ASP A 294 -5.90 26.39 8.61
N TYR A 295 -5.98 25.04 8.56
CA TYR A 295 -7.26 24.33 8.62
C TYR A 295 -8.00 24.64 9.95
N ALA A 296 -7.29 24.50 11.07
CA ALA A 296 -7.89 24.74 12.38
C ALA A 296 -8.41 26.19 12.51
N GLU A 297 -7.61 27.16 12.05
CA GLU A 297 -8.00 28.57 12.06
C GLU A 297 -9.22 28.84 11.15
N LYS A 298 -9.25 28.24 9.96
CA LYS A 298 -10.34 28.46 8.98
C LYS A 298 -11.67 27.84 9.43
N PHE A 299 -11.64 26.64 10.01
CA PHE A 299 -12.85 25.88 10.33
C PHE A 299 -13.22 25.87 11.81
N GLY A 300 -12.48 26.63 12.65
CA GLY A 300 -12.74 26.71 14.09
C GLY A 300 -12.44 25.41 14.84
N ALA A 301 -11.50 24.63 14.34
CA ALA A 301 -11.04 23.40 14.95
C ALA A 301 -9.83 23.64 15.89
N GLU A 302 -9.46 22.64 16.67
CA GLU A 302 -8.31 22.70 17.58
C GLU A 302 -7.05 22.16 16.87
N PHE A 303 -5.90 22.83 17.06
CA PHE A 303 -4.60 22.35 16.59
C PHE A 303 -3.71 21.95 17.77
N HIS A 304 -3.27 20.71 17.81
CA HIS A 304 -2.41 20.13 18.83
C HIS A 304 -1.00 19.92 18.27
N ALA A 305 -0.11 20.86 18.60
CA ALA A 305 1.24 20.89 18.05
C ALA A 305 2.13 19.75 18.61
N GLY A 306 2.78 19.01 17.74
CA GLY A 306 3.75 17.96 18.12
C GLY A 306 3.12 16.69 18.70
N GLU A 307 1.78 16.59 18.71
CA GLU A 307 1.07 15.44 19.27
C GLU A 307 0.52 14.52 18.17
N LYS A 308 0.30 13.23 18.54
CA LYS A 308 -0.39 12.22 17.72
C LYS A 308 -1.89 12.18 18.09
N PRO A 309 -2.81 11.83 17.16
CA PRO A 309 -4.26 11.88 17.39
C PRO A 309 -4.81 10.73 18.27
N TRP A 310 -3.97 9.80 18.69
CA TRP A 310 -4.40 8.55 19.34
C TRP A 310 -4.90 8.71 20.77
N GLY A 311 -4.76 9.90 21.36
CA GLY A 311 -5.37 10.29 22.63
C GLY A 311 -6.83 10.76 22.51
N VAL A 312 -7.35 10.95 21.32
CA VAL A 312 -8.72 11.40 21.08
C VAL A 312 -9.70 10.24 21.27
N LYS A 313 -10.83 10.50 21.95
CA LYS A 313 -11.89 9.50 22.13
C LYS A 313 -12.49 9.14 20.76
N CYS A 314 -12.47 7.85 20.42
CA CYS A 314 -13.00 7.37 19.15
C CYS A 314 -13.46 5.90 19.26
N ASP A 315 -14.33 5.50 18.34
CA ASP A 315 -14.77 4.11 18.19
C ASP A 315 -13.79 3.32 17.28
N MET A 316 -13.20 4.01 16.31
CA MET A 316 -12.30 3.44 15.31
C MET A 316 -11.09 4.34 15.09
N ALA A 317 -9.95 3.72 14.80
CA ALA A 317 -8.72 4.41 14.42
C ALA A 317 -8.30 4.00 12.99
N PHE A 318 -7.97 5.00 12.17
CA PHE A 318 -7.44 4.81 10.82
C PHE A 318 -6.03 5.43 10.72
N PRO A 319 -4.98 4.65 10.99
CA PRO A 319 -3.62 5.13 10.78
C PRO A 319 -3.32 5.20 9.27
N CYS A 320 -3.22 6.43 8.75
CA CYS A 320 -3.11 6.72 7.31
C CYS A 320 -1.87 7.56 6.95
N ALA A 321 -0.94 7.78 7.89
CA ALA A 321 0.22 8.63 7.68
C ALA A 321 1.49 7.83 7.36
N THR A 322 2.07 7.18 8.36
CA THR A 322 3.41 6.58 8.25
C THR A 322 3.52 5.21 8.92
N GLN A 323 4.59 4.50 8.56
CA GLN A 323 4.97 3.27 9.23
C GLN A 323 5.26 3.52 10.73
N ASN A 324 4.90 2.55 11.58
CA ASN A 324 5.15 2.54 13.03
C ASN A 324 4.62 3.80 13.76
N GLU A 325 3.52 4.36 13.32
CA GLU A 325 2.93 5.54 13.94
C GLU A 325 2.09 5.25 15.18
N ILE A 326 1.57 4.00 15.32
CA ILE A 326 0.91 3.53 16.55
C ILE A 326 1.89 2.62 17.29
N GLU A 327 2.44 3.12 18.38
CA GLU A 327 3.28 2.38 19.31
C GLU A 327 2.44 1.83 20.46
N GLU A 328 3.03 0.99 21.34
CA GLU A 328 2.30 0.36 22.46
C GLU A 328 1.57 1.37 23.35
N GLU A 329 2.21 2.50 23.67
CA GLU A 329 1.60 3.56 24.48
C GLU A 329 0.41 4.24 23.77
N ASP A 330 0.45 4.34 22.43
CA ASP A 330 -0.68 4.85 21.66
C ASP A 330 -1.84 3.83 21.64
N ALA A 331 -1.52 2.54 21.56
CA ALA A 331 -2.52 1.46 21.66
C ALA A 331 -3.20 1.44 23.04
N LYS A 332 -2.46 1.69 24.12
CA LYS A 332 -3.04 1.84 25.48
C LYS A 332 -4.06 2.97 25.53
N LYS A 333 -3.72 4.14 25.01
CA LYS A 333 -4.63 5.29 24.92
C LYS A 333 -5.89 4.98 24.12
N LEU A 334 -5.74 4.31 22.97
CA LEU A 334 -6.88 3.89 22.14
C LEU A 334 -7.82 2.96 22.90
N VAL A 335 -7.29 1.95 23.60
CA VAL A 335 -8.09 1.02 24.43
C VAL A 335 -8.79 1.77 25.58
N GLU A 336 -8.09 2.62 26.32
CA GLU A 336 -8.63 3.43 27.41
C GLU A 336 -9.75 4.36 26.94
N ASN A 337 -9.64 4.89 25.72
CA ASN A 337 -10.64 5.76 25.10
C ASN A 337 -11.82 5.01 24.45
N GLY A 338 -11.82 3.67 24.51
CA GLY A 338 -12.91 2.82 24.03
C GLY A 338 -12.85 2.49 22.55
N CYS A 339 -11.72 2.73 21.88
CA CYS A 339 -11.50 2.32 20.49
C CYS A 339 -11.53 0.78 20.37
N LYS A 340 -12.37 0.26 19.48
CA LYS A 340 -12.53 -1.19 19.28
C LYS A 340 -11.90 -1.68 17.97
N TYR A 341 -11.67 -0.79 17.02
CA TYR A 341 -11.25 -1.16 15.67
C TYR A 341 -10.09 -0.28 15.20
N ILE A 342 -8.98 -0.90 14.82
CA ILE A 342 -7.91 -0.25 14.06
C ILE A 342 -7.97 -0.78 12.64
N ILE A 343 -8.14 0.08 11.63
CA ILE A 343 -8.12 -0.28 10.20
C ILE A 343 -6.94 0.42 9.54
N GLU A 344 -5.95 -0.34 9.15
CA GLU A 344 -4.68 0.19 8.67
C GLU A 344 -4.75 0.71 7.24
N GLY A 345 -4.69 2.03 7.08
CA GLY A 345 -4.62 2.70 5.78
C GLY A 345 -3.19 2.86 5.25
N ALA A 346 -2.22 3.13 6.13
CA ALA A 346 -0.79 3.17 5.78
C ALA A 346 -0.19 1.75 5.72
N ASN A 347 1.05 1.63 5.27
CA ASN A 347 1.78 0.36 5.31
C ASN A 347 2.44 0.18 6.68
N MET A 348 2.13 -0.93 7.37
CA MET A 348 2.66 -1.29 8.69
C MET A 348 2.64 -0.12 9.70
N PRO A 349 1.50 0.55 9.90
CA PRO A 349 1.46 1.73 10.78
C PRO A 349 1.47 1.38 12.26
N THR A 350 1.10 0.15 12.62
CA THR A 350 0.99 -0.32 14.01
C THR A 350 2.15 -1.26 14.32
N THR A 351 2.89 -0.99 15.38
CA THR A 351 4.02 -1.85 15.78
C THR A 351 3.54 -3.21 16.30
N PRO A 352 4.38 -4.27 16.25
CA PRO A 352 4.01 -5.59 16.76
C PRO A 352 3.55 -5.57 18.23
N GLU A 353 4.19 -4.77 19.08
CA GLU A 353 3.84 -4.60 20.49
C GLU A 353 2.45 -3.94 20.62
N ALA A 354 2.18 -2.92 19.83
CA ALA A 354 0.87 -2.25 19.79
C ALA A 354 -0.24 -3.20 19.30
N ILE A 355 0.04 -4.01 18.27
CA ILE A 355 -0.90 -5.04 17.78
C ILE A 355 -1.20 -6.05 18.91
N ALA A 356 -0.17 -6.58 19.55
CA ALA A 356 -0.33 -7.56 20.63
C ALA A 356 -1.14 -6.98 21.80
N TYR A 357 -0.85 -5.74 22.20
CA TYR A 357 -1.59 -5.07 23.27
C TYR A 357 -3.06 -4.85 22.88
N PHE A 358 -3.31 -4.26 21.71
CA PHE A 358 -4.66 -3.91 21.26
C PHE A 358 -5.56 -5.15 21.09
N THR A 359 -5.05 -6.19 20.41
CA THR A 359 -5.81 -7.43 20.20
C THR A 359 -5.98 -8.24 21.50
N GLY A 360 -5.04 -8.15 22.44
CA GLY A 360 -5.15 -8.74 23.77
C GLY A 360 -6.21 -8.09 24.66
N HIS A 361 -6.71 -6.89 24.29
CA HIS A 361 -7.76 -6.15 24.98
C HIS A 361 -9.06 -6.06 24.15
N GLU A 362 -9.41 -7.14 23.47
CA GLU A 362 -10.62 -7.28 22.65
C GLU A 362 -10.70 -6.32 21.44
N GLY A 363 -9.60 -5.65 21.11
CA GLY A 363 -9.51 -4.84 19.91
C GLY A 363 -9.39 -5.69 18.64
N THR A 364 -9.96 -5.20 17.55
CA THR A 364 -9.86 -5.85 16.23
C THR A 364 -9.02 -5.01 15.30
N LEU A 365 -8.04 -5.65 14.64
CA LEU A 365 -7.16 -4.99 13.67
C LEU A 365 -7.45 -5.48 12.25
N GLY A 366 -7.79 -4.56 11.35
CA GLY A 366 -7.81 -4.77 9.91
C GLY A 366 -6.43 -4.51 9.33
N PRO A 367 -5.68 -5.57 8.92
CA PRO A 367 -4.27 -5.46 8.58
C PRO A 367 -4.03 -4.71 7.28
N ALA A 368 -2.94 -3.95 7.23
CA ALA A 368 -2.57 -3.04 6.13
C ALA A 368 -2.66 -3.69 4.75
N LYS A 369 -2.03 -4.85 4.55
CA LYS A 369 -1.99 -5.48 3.22
C LYS A 369 -3.37 -5.88 2.68
N ALA A 370 -4.35 -6.10 3.55
CA ALA A 370 -5.74 -6.35 3.18
C ALA A 370 -6.53 -5.03 3.10
N ALA A 371 -6.54 -4.24 4.18
CA ALA A 371 -7.36 -3.04 4.28
C ALA A 371 -6.94 -1.94 3.27
N ASN A 372 -5.65 -1.74 3.04
CA ASN A 372 -5.16 -0.70 2.12
C ASN A 372 -4.97 -1.17 0.67
N ALA A 373 -5.43 -2.37 0.32
CA ALA A 373 -5.32 -2.92 -1.03
C ALA A 373 -6.16 -2.18 -2.08
N GLY A 374 -7.05 -1.29 -1.68
CA GLY A 374 -7.88 -0.51 -2.60
C GLY A 374 -7.07 0.25 -3.66
N GLY A 375 -5.92 0.79 -3.29
CA GLY A 375 -5.04 1.49 -4.22
C GLY A 375 -4.49 0.59 -5.34
N VAL A 376 -4.04 -0.61 -5.03
CA VAL A 376 -3.57 -1.56 -6.04
C VAL A 376 -4.73 -2.19 -6.80
N ALA A 377 -5.88 -2.40 -6.16
CA ALA A 377 -7.09 -2.86 -6.83
C ALA A 377 -7.50 -1.89 -7.95
N VAL A 378 -7.64 -0.60 -7.67
CA VAL A 378 -7.98 0.39 -8.71
C VAL A 378 -6.85 0.54 -9.74
N SER A 379 -5.58 0.34 -9.34
CA SER A 379 -4.49 0.28 -10.33
C SER A 379 -4.66 -0.88 -11.31
N ALA A 380 -5.10 -2.05 -10.86
CA ALA A 380 -5.40 -3.18 -11.75
C ALA A 380 -6.67 -2.93 -12.59
N LEU A 381 -7.67 -2.26 -12.03
CA LEU A 381 -8.83 -1.78 -12.80
C LEU A 381 -8.42 -0.75 -13.89
N GLU A 382 -7.44 0.11 -13.60
CA GLU A 382 -6.83 1.01 -14.60
C GLU A 382 -6.19 0.21 -15.75
N MET A 383 -5.45 -0.87 -15.43
CA MET A 383 -4.90 -1.77 -16.45
C MET A 383 -6.00 -2.39 -17.32
N SER A 384 -7.10 -2.83 -16.71
CA SER A 384 -8.25 -3.37 -17.45
C SER A 384 -8.87 -2.33 -18.40
N GLN A 385 -9.11 -1.11 -17.92
CA GLN A 385 -9.60 -0.01 -18.74
C GLN A 385 -8.65 0.32 -19.90
N ASN A 386 -7.34 0.32 -19.63
CA ASN A 386 -6.32 0.56 -20.66
C ASN A 386 -6.29 -0.55 -21.72
N SER A 387 -6.43 -1.80 -21.32
CA SER A 387 -6.50 -2.95 -22.23
C SER A 387 -7.74 -2.90 -23.13
N MET A 388 -8.88 -2.50 -22.59
CA MET A 388 -10.14 -2.32 -23.32
C MET A 388 -10.14 -1.05 -24.19
N ARG A 389 -9.24 -0.10 -23.93
CA ARG A 389 -9.26 1.27 -24.50
C ARG A 389 -10.58 2.01 -24.20
N TYR A 390 -11.14 1.78 -23.02
CA TYR A 390 -12.41 2.35 -22.59
C TYR A 390 -12.33 2.71 -21.11
N SER A 391 -12.86 3.89 -20.75
CA SER A 391 -12.88 4.37 -19.37
C SER A 391 -14.23 4.10 -18.73
N TRP A 392 -14.21 3.57 -17.50
CA TRP A 392 -15.40 3.39 -16.69
C TRP A 392 -15.79 4.68 -15.97
N THR A 393 -17.08 4.78 -15.61
CA THR A 393 -17.57 5.88 -14.77
C THR A 393 -17.04 5.75 -13.33
N ARG A 394 -17.23 6.80 -12.54
CA ARG A 394 -16.84 6.80 -11.12
C ARG A 394 -17.58 5.69 -10.36
N GLU A 395 -18.87 5.55 -10.63
CA GLU A 395 -19.75 4.56 -10.01
C GLU A 395 -19.32 3.13 -10.35
N GLU A 396 -19.00 2.85 -11.61
CA GLU A 396 -18.51 1.54 -12.04
C GLU A 396 -17.18 1.15 -11.37
N VAL A 397 -16.25 2.10 -11.22
CA VAL A 397 -14.98 1.85 -10.53
C VAL A 397 -15.21 1.65 -9.03
N ASP A 398 -16.07 2.44 -8.40
CA ASP A 398 -16.39 2.35 -6.97
C ASP A 398 -17.07 1.02 -6.61
N GLU A 399 -18.04 0.58 -7.41
CA GLU A 399 -18.72 -0.71 -7.23
C GLU A 399 -17.73 -1.89 -7.33
N LYS A 400 -16.86 -1.86 -8.34
CA LYS A 400 -15.82 -2.89 -8.50
C LYS A 400 -14.83 -2.88 -7.33
N LEU A 401 -14.40 -1.69 -6.89
CA LEU A 401 -13.55 -1.56 -5.71
C LEU A 401 -14.22 -2.13 -4.47
N HIS A 402 -15.48 -1.79 -4.23
CA HIS A 402 -16.24 -2.31 -3.09
C HIS A 402 -16.29 -3.85 -3.11
N THR A 403 -16.66 -4.44 -4.26
CA THR A 403 -16.70 -5.90 -4.43
C THR A 403 -15.33 -6.53 -4.11
N ILE A 404 -14.25 -6.00 -4.66
CA ILE A 404 -12.90 -6.51 -4.41
C ILE A 404 -12.55 -6.46 -2.91
N MET A 405 -12.89 -5.37 -2.22
CA MET A 405 -12.59 -5.25 -0.79
C MET A 405 -13.40 -6.22 0.08
N VAL A 406 -14.65 -6.49 -0.28
CA VAL A 406 -15.47 -7.54 0.34
C VAL A 406 -14.86 -8.92 0.13
N ASP A 407 -14.39 -9.22 -1.08
CA ASP A 407 -13.74 -10.50 -1.40
C ASP A 407 -12.42 -10.66 -0.62
N ILE A 408 -11.62 -9.60 -0.51
CA ILE A 408 -10.38 -9.61 0.30
C ILE A 408 -10.69 -9.98 1.76
N TYR A 409 -11.72 -9.35 2.34
CA TYR A 409 -12.14 -9.63 3.70
C TYR A 409 -12.61 -11.08 3.86
N ASN A 410 -13.55 -11.53 3.01
CA ASN A 410 -14.11 -12.86 3.07
C ASN A 410 -13.05 -13.96 2.90
N ASN A 411 -12.12 -13.78 1.95
CA ASN A 411 -11.02 -14.72 1.73
C ASN A 411 -10.08 -14.78 2.94
N SER A 412 -9.80 -13.64 3.58
CA SER A 412 -8.96 -13.59 4.78
C SER A 412 -9.62 -14.33 5.95
N VAL A 413 -10.91 -14.12 6.18
CA VAL A 413 -11.68 -14.82 7.22
C VAL A 413 -11.74 -16.32 6.95
N ALA A 414 -12.07 -16.70 5.71
CA ALA A 414 -12.18 -18.13 5.32
C ALA A 414 -10.83 -18.85 5.50
N ALA A 415 -9.71 -18.22 5.12
CA ALA A 415 -8.39 -18.79 5.30
C ALA A 415 -8.04 -18.97 6.79
N ALA A 416 -8.30 -17.97 7.63
CA ALA A 416 -8.09 -18.09 9.08
C ALA A 416 -8.92 -19.25 9.67
N GLN A 417 -10.19 -19.36 9.32
CA GLN A 417 -11.07 -20.43 9.78
C GLN A 417 -10.62 -21.82 9.30
N LYS A 418 -10.21 -21.95 8.04
CA LYS A 418 -9.72 -23.20 7.43
C LYS A 418 -8.56 -23.81 8.24
N TYR A 419 -7.70 -22.97 8.79
CA TYR A 419 -6.53 -23.41 9.56
C TYR A 419 -6.71 -23.28 11.09
N GLY A 420 -7.95 -23.13 11.58
CA GLY A 420 -8.27 -23.13 13.01
C GLY A 420 -7.79 -21.91 13.79
N LEU A 421 -7.54 -20.79 13.08
CA LEU A 421 -7.04 -19.54 13.67
C LEU A 421 -8.14 -18.59 14.19
N GLY A 422 -9.41 -19.02 14.12
CA GLY A 422 -10.53 -18.18 14.53
C GLY A 422 -10.69 -16.94 13.65
N TYR A 423 -10.75 -15.76 14.26
CA TYR A 423 -10.89 -14.46 13.59
C TYR A 423 -9.57 -13.69 13.51
N ASP A 424 -8.48 -14.37 13.13
CA ASP A 424 -7.17 -13.74 12.93
C ASP A 424 -7.04 -13.20 11.50
N LEU A 425 -7.40 -11.94 11.31
CA LEU A 425 -7.36 -11.27 9.99
C LEU A 425 -5.93 -11.08 9.46
N ILE A 426 -4.93 -10.99 10.33
CA ILE A 426 -3.53 -10.81 9.94
C ILE A 426 -3.00 -12.08 9.29
N LYS A 427 -3.10 -13.21 10.00
CA LYS A 427 -2.68 -14.51 9.46
C LYS A 427 -3.58 -14.95 8.30
N GLY A 428 -4.89 -14.73 8.42
CA GLY A 428 -5.84 -15.03 7.36
C GLY A 428 -5.52 -14.35 6.04
N ALA A 429 -5.17 -13.06 6.06
CA ALA A 429 -4.75 -12.34 4.86
C ALA A 429 -3.44 -12.89 4.26
N ASN A 430 -2.43 -13.19 5.09
CA ASN A 430 -1.19 -13.78 4.62
C ASN A 430 -1.42 -15.16 3.99
N ILE A 431 -2.22 -16.00 4.63
CA ILE A 431 -2.54 -17.35 4.14
C ILE A 431 -3.34 -17.30 2.85
N ALA A 432 -4.41 -16.50 2.78
CA ALA A 432 -5.23 -16.36 1.58
C ALA A 432 -4.41 -15.90 0.36
N GLY A 433 -3.52 -14.91 0.58
CA GLY A 433 -2.62 -14.44 -0.46
C GLY A 433 -1.60 -15.49 -0.89
N PHE A 434 -1.02 -16.21 0.06
CA PHE A 434 -0.04 -17.25 -0.18
C PHE A 434 -0.62 -18.44 -0.94
N GLU A 435 -1.75 -19.00 -0.50
CA GLU A 435 -2.37 -20.16 -1.14
C GLU A 435 -2.63 -19.91 -2.63
N LYS A 436 -3.21 -18.77 -2.97
CA LYS A 436 -3.48 -18.43 -4.39
C LYS A 436 -2.20 -18.41 -5.24
N VAL A 437 -1.11 -17.88 -4.71
CA VAL A 437 0.18 -17.83 -5.43
C VAL A 437 0.77 -19.22 -5.57
N VAL A 438 0.75 -20.01 -4.50
CA VAL A 438 1.30 -21.37 -4.48
C VAL A 438 0.53 -22.31 -5.40
N ASP A 439 -0.79 -22.23 -5.42
CA ASP A 439 -1.62 -23.02 -6.34
C ASP A 439 -1.22 -22.73 -7.79
N ALA A 440 -1.02 -21.46 -8.13
CA ALA A 440 -0.56 -21.08 -9.47
C ALA A 440 0.87 -21.58 -9.75
N MET A 441 1.79 -21.44 -8.78
CA MET A 441 3.17 -21.96 -8.91
C MET A 441 3.21 -23.47 -9.14
N ILE A 442 2.39 -24.23 -8.42
CA ILE A 442 2.31 -25.70 -8.57
C ILE A 442 1.72 -26.04 -9.93
N ALA A 443 0.64 -25.40 -10.34
CA ALA A 443 -0.03 -25.65 -11.62
C ALA A 443 0.85 -25.34 -12.84
N GLN A 444 1.73 -24.36 -12.74
CA GLN A 444 2.65 -23.95 -13.82
C GLN A 444 3.98 -24.70 -13.82
N GLY A 445 4.27 -25.46 -12.78
CA GLY A 445 5.50 -26.27 -12.68
C GLY A 445 6.72 -25.45 -12.21
N ASN A 446 7.91 -25.93 -12.55
CA ASN A 446 9.18 -25.31 -12.17
C ASN A 446 9.65 -24.37 -13.29
N TYR A 447 9.41 -23.10 -13.18
CA TYR A 447 9.82 -22.07 -14.15
C TYR A 447 10.73 -21.03 -13.45
#